data_59a00632626b15cfe8244d75d02e3bfb
#
_entry.id   59a00632626b15cfe8244d75d02e3bfb
#
_cell.length_a   1.000
_cell.length_b   1.000
_cell.length_c   1.000
_cell.angle_alpha   90.00
_cell.angle_beta   90.00
_cell.angle_gamma   90.00
#
_symmetry.space_group_name_H-M   'P 1'
#
loop_
_entity.id
_entity.type
_entity.pdbx_description
1 polymer ?
#
loop_
_entity_poly.entity_id
_entity_poly.type
_entity_poly.pdbx_seq_one_letter_code
_entity_poly.pdbx_strand_id
1 'polypeptide(L)'
;MPIEDLGEFIEKLEVAGELRRVKTQVDAELEIAEILRRIMYANGPAILFENVKNHSMPVLGNAFGSMKRLQLGLETNDFTQIGQRIVDMTKMDIPSGLFEKIRKLPELSKMTDIAPKLQKSGPVTEIFEDTPSFEKIPILKTWHKDAGRFITFGLVATKHPETNIRNLGVYRMQILDKTHALMHWQKHKRGAHHYDMQKDKGDKTEVAIVIGGDPATVFSAVAPVPEGLDKYLFAGIVRKTGIKTVKCKTVDLEVPANAELVLEGYVDPSDIRMEGPFGDHTGYYTPPEPYPTFTLTGIMKREKPTYLTTIVGKPILEDAFIGKVIERSFLPLIKMFQPEVVDFSMPASGWFQGIAIISIKKRYPGQAKKVMMGLWGLGQLALTKIFIVVDEDVNVHDINDVIWAVTTRTDAARDIIIINNTPTDTLDPASPLLNLGSKLGIDATQKTKEEGYQREIQELVKVDEDTRNVVDAKWSSYGI
;
A
#
# COMPACT_ATOMS: atom_id res chain seq x y z
N MET A 1 -1.15 -4.65 -23.95
CA MET A 1 -0.41 -5.68 -23.19
C MET A 1 -0.06 -5.06 -21.85
N PRO A 2 -0.07 -5.81 -20.75
CA PRO A 2 0.30 -5.25 -19.45
C PRO A 2 1.73 -4.73 -19.46
N ILE A 3 1.98 -3.68 -18.67
CA ILE A 3 3.32 -3.11 -18.50
C ILE A 3 4.25 -4.21 -17.95
N GLU A 4 5.36 -4.47 -18.65
CA GLU A 4 6.26 -5.55 -18.29
C GLU A 4 7.31 -5.11 -17.24
N ASP A 5 7.74 -3.83 -17.25
CA ASP A 5 8.79 -3.34 -16.37
C ASP A 5 8.69 -1.83 -16.08
N LEU A 6 9.64 -1.31 -15.30
CA LEU A 6 9.71 0.10 -14.93
C LEU A 6 10.02 1.00 -16.15
N GLY A 7 10.80 0.52 -17.12
CA GLY A 7 11.14 1.26 -18.33
C GLY A 7 9.91 1.57 -19.18
N GLU A 8 9.08 0.54 -19.44
CA GLU A 8 7.79 0.74 -20.15
C GLU A 8 6.84 1.68 -19.38
N PHE A 9 6.87 1.62 -18.04
CA PHE A 9 6.06 2.54 -17.24
C PHE A 9 6.55 3.98 -17.36
N ILE A 10 7.88 4.20 -17.32
CA ILE A 10 8.51 5.52 -17.54
C ILE A 10 8.07 6.08 -18.92
N GLU A 11 8.15 5.27 -19.97
CA GLU A 11 7.73 5.68 -21.33
C GLU A 11 6.24 6.07 -21.38
N LYS A 12 5.36 5.26 -20.76
CA LYS A 12 3.93 5.60 -20.66
C LYS A 12 3.67 6.90 -19.91
N LEU A 13 4.38 7.13 -18.80
CA LEU A 13 4.29 8.39 -18.05
C LEU A 13 4.75 9.58 -18.88
N GLU A 14 5.82 9.42 -19.63
CA GLU A 14 6.35 10.48 -20.50
C GLU A 14 5.37 10.84 -21.63
N VAL A 15 4.84 9.85 -22.34
CA VAL A 15 3.82 10.04 -23.37
C VAL A 15 2.54 10.68 -22.80
N ALA A 16 2.15 10.35 -21.59
CA ALA A 16 0.99 10.93 -20.92
C ALA A 16 1.22 12.33 -20.33
N GLY A 17 2.44 12.87 -20.44
CA GLY A 17 2.83 14.16 -19.86
C GLY A 17 2.97 14.14 -18.31
N GLU A 18 3.01 12.94 -17.73
CA GLU A 18 3.08 12.71 -16.29
C GLU A 18 4.52 12.52 -15.75
N LEU A 19 5.54 12.75 -16.58
CA LEU A 19 6.95 12.64 -16.20
C LEU A 19 7.72 13.88 -16.65
N ARG A 20 8.71 14.28 -15.81
CA ARG A 20 9.75 15.27 -16.17
C ARG A 20 11.13 14.70 -15.91
N ARG A 21 12.07 14.99 -16.81
CA ARG A 21 13.51 14.62 -16.69
C ARG A 21 14.29 15.80 -16.15
N VAL A 22 15.10 15.55 -15.11
CA VAL A 22 16.01 16.53 -14.53
C VAL A 22 17.43 16.12 -14.88
N LYS A 23 18.09 16.95 -15.72
CA LYS A 23 19.46 16.75 -16.22
C LYS A 23 20.51 17.47 -15.36
N THR A 24 20.07 18.50 -14.61
CA THR A 24 20.92 19.17 -13.64
C THR A 24 21.39 18.18 -12.60
N GLN A 25 22.67 18.27 -12.23
CA GLN A 25 23.22 17.42 -11.17
C GLN A 25 22.51 17.71 -9.84
N VAL A 26 22.09 16.64 -9.16
CA VAL A 26 21.42 16.69 -7.86
C VAL A 26 22.07 15.74 -6.86
N ASP A 27 21.96 16.07 -5.57
CA ASP A 27 22.50 15.23 -4.50
C ASP A 27 21.40 14.28 -3.96
N ALA A 28 21.78 13.02 -3.72
CA ALA A 28 20.90 12.03 -3.08
C ALA A 28 20.68 12.35 -1.58
N GLU A 29 21.55 13.16 -0.97
CA GLU A 29 21.38 13.61 0.40
C GLU A 29 20.55 14.90 0.42
N LEU A 30 19.31 14.81 0.88
CA LEU A 30 18.33 15.86 1.12
C LEU A 30 17.78 16.57 -0.12
N GLU A 31 18.58 16.84 -1.17
CA GLU A 31 18.16 17.67 -2.30
C GLU A 31 17.07 17.00 -3.14
N ILE A 32 17.29 15.74 -3.58
CA ILE A 32 16.26 14.98 -4.32
C ILE A 32 14.98 14.90 -3.49
N ALA A 33 15.08 14.63 -2.19
CA ALA A 33 13.92 14.52 -1.31
C ALA A 33 13.14 15.83 -1.22
N GLU A 34 13.80 16.98 -1.10
CA GLU A 34 13.13 18.29 -1.04
C GLU A 34 12.47 18.65 -2.39
N ILE A 35 13.10 18.31 -3.52
CA ILE A 35 12.49 18.49 -4.85
C ILE A 35 11.22 17.64 -4.95
N LEU A 36 11.29 16.36 -4.58
CA LEU A 36 10.14 15.46 -4.62
C LEU A 36 9.01 15.95 -3.70
N ARG A 37 9.32 16.42 -2.48
CA ARG A 37 8.34 16.97 -1.54
C ARG A 37 7.58 18.14 -2.16
N ARG A 38 8.27 19.10 -2.76
CA ARG A 38 7.64 20.26 -3.42
C ARG A 38 6.75 19.84 -4.57
N ILE A 39 7.23 18.90 -5.38
CA ILE A 39 6.46 18.37 -6.52
C ILE A 39 5.20 17.64 -6.05
N MET A 40 5.29 16.80 -5.01
CA MET A 40 4.15 16.07 -4.47
C MET A 40 3.09 17.02 -3.90
N TYR A 41 3.49 18.02 -3.12
CA TYR A 41 2.54 19.03 -2.59
C TYR A 41 1.91 19.90 -3.67
N ALA A 42 2.59 20.08 -4.80
CA ALA A 42 2.05 20.79 -5.96
C ALA A 42 1.23 19.89 -6.90
N ASN A 43 0.97 18.63 -6.54
CA ASN A 43 0.36 17.61 -7.41
C ASN A 43 1.08 17.48 -8.77
N GLY A 44 2.41 17.62 -8.74
CA GLY A 44 3.24 17.61 -9.94
C GLY A 44 3.54 16.20 -10.46
N PRO A 45 4.28 16.09 -11.58
CA PRO A 45 4.56 14.83 -12.27
C PRO A 45 5.56 13.93 -11.51
N ALA A 46 5.76 12.71 -12.02
CA ALA A 46 6.92 11.88 -11.68
C ALA A 46 8.20 12.58 -12.14
N ILE A 47 9.31 12.39 -11.42
CA ILE A 47 10.60 12.99 -11.73
C ILE A 47 11.64 11.91 -11.93
N LEU A 48 12.30 11.93 -13.09
CA LEU A 48 13.48 11.12 -13.39
C LEU A 48 14.73 12.03 -13.31
N PHE A 49 15.52 11.84 -12.27
CA PHE A 49 16.81 12.52 -12.09
C PHE A 49 17.90 11.75 -12.83
N GLU A 50 18.36 12.27 -13.96
CA GLU A 50 19.34 11.58 -14.84
C GLU A 50 20.79 11.77 -14.40
N ASN A 51 21.07 12.79 -13.59
CA ASN A 51 22.43 13.14 -13.15
C ASN A 51 22.46 13.24 -11.63
N VAL A 52 22.78 12.12 -10.98
CA VAL A 52 22.93 12.06 -9.52
C VAL A 52 24.39 12.10 -9.14
N LYS A 53 24.76 13.01 -8.27
CA LYS A 53 26.14 13.23 -7.82
C LYS A 53 26.78 11.92 -7.32
N ASN A 54 27.94 11.58 -7.83
CA ASN A 54 28.71 10.37 -7.54
C ASN A 54 28.05 9.04 -7.95
N HIS A 55 26.96 9.05 -8.70
CA HIS A 55 26.28 7.85 -9.16
C HIS A 55 25.98 7.92 -10.65
N SER A 56 26.08 6.78 -11.34
CA SER A 56 25.69 6.64 -12.75
C SER A 56 24.23 6.19 -12.92
N MET A 57 23.61 5.75 -11.83
CA MET A 57 22.24 5.24 -11.82
C MET A 57 21.25 6.40 -11.65
N PRO A 58 20.28 6.59 -12.59
CA PRO A 58 19.25 7.58 -12.44
C PRO A 58 18.28 7.21 -11.32
N VAL A 59 17.59 8.23 -10.75
CA VAL A 59 16.61 8.08 -9.67
C VAL A 59 15.24 8.48 -10.18
N LEU A 60 14.23 7.60 -10.00
CA LEU A 60 12.83 7.88 -10.27
C LEU A 60 12.07 8.03 -8.94
N GLY A 61 11.40 9.17 -8.76
CA GLY A 61 10.52 9.42 -7.62
C GLY A 61 9.17 9.97 -8.03
N ASN A 62 8.19 9.89 -7.14
CA ASN A 62 6.80 10.29 -7.36
C ASN A 62 6.13 9.54 -8.53
N ALA A 63 6.55 8.32 -8.80
CA ALA A 63 6.05 7.52 -9.92
C ALA A 63 4.57 7.14 -9.77
N PHE A 64 4.08 7.01 -8.54
CA PHE A 64 2.71 6.62 -8.17
C PHE A 64 1.91 7.74 -7.49
N GLY A 65 2.43 8.96 -7.43
CA GLY A 65 1.87 10.09 -6.68
C GLY A 65 0.71 10.83 -7.38
N SER A 66 -0.10 10.15 -8.18
CA SER A 66 -1.42 10.61 -8.63
C SER A 66 -2.31 9.44 -9.05
N MET A 67 -3.64 9.64 -8.97
CA MET A 67 -4.59 8.63 -9.45
C MET A 67 -4.40 8.32 -10.94
N LYS A 68 -4.08 9.33 -11.77
CA LYS A 68 -3.83 9.15 -13.19
C LYS A 68 -2.62 8.25 -13.45
N ARG A 69 -1.51 8.44 -12.74
CA ARG A 69 -0.32 7.57 -12.87
C ARG A 69 -0.59 6.14 -12.42
N LEU A 70 -1.36 5.97 -11.35
CA LEU A 70 -1.79 4.64 -10.89
C LEU A 70 -2.75 3.96 -11.88
N GLN A 71 -3.68 4.72 -12.50
CA GLN A 71 -4.54 4.21 -13.58
C GLN A 71 -3.71 3.74 -14.79
N LEU A 72 -2.73 4.54 -15.20
CA LEU A 72 -1.79 4.17 -16.27
C LEU A 72 -0.98 2.92 -15.92
N GLY A 73 -0.44 2.87 -14.70
CA GLY A 73 0.41 1.77 -14.23
C GLY A 73 -0.35 0.45 -14.05
N LEU A 74 -1.55 0.49 -13.49
CA LEU A 74 -2.38 -0.69 -13.24
C LEU A 74 -3.36 -1.00 -14.38
N GLU A 75 -3.33 -0.20 -15.43
CA GLU A 75 -4.17 -0.35 -16.65
C GLU A 75 -5.66 -0.54 -16.35
N THR A 76 -6.18 0.27 -15.44
CA THR A 76 -7.58 0.27 -15.05
C THR A 76 -8.03 1.66 -14.62
N ASN A 77 -9.24 2.04 -15.03
CA ASN A 77 -9.91 3.25 -14.55
C ASN A 77 -10.76 2.99 -13.30
N ASP A 78 -11.01 1.72 -12.98
CA ASP A 78 -11.79 1.29 -11.84
C ASP A 78 -11.02 0.23 -11.03
N PHE A 79 -10.44 0.65 -9.92
CA PHE A 79 -9.64 -0.21 -9.04
C PHE A 79 -10.49 -1.24 -8.27
N THR A 80 -11.81 -1.05 -8.16
CA THR A 80 -12.69 -2.05 -7.52
C THR A 80 -12.68 -3.37 -8.27
N GLN A 81 -12.42 -3.35 -9.58
CA GLN A 81 -12.29 -4.55 -10.41
C GLN A 81 -11.17 -5.48 -9.95
N ILE A 82 -10.11 -4.95 -9.30
CA ILE A 82 -9.03 -5.78 -8.74
C ILE A 82 -9.59 -6.66 -7.61
N GLY A 83 -10.30 -6.05 -6.67
CA GLY A 83 -10.93 -6.78 -5.59
C GLY A 83 -12.05 -7.71 -6.04
N GLN A 84 -12.83 -7.30 -7.05
CA GLN A 84 -13.88 -8.14 -7.61
C GLN A 84 -13.31 -9.43 -8.21
N ARG A 85 -12.16 -9.39 -8.87
CA ARG A 85 -11.48 -10.61 -9.37
C ARG A 85 -11.12 -11.57 -8.24
N ILE A 86 -10.68 -11.04 -7.08
CA ILE A 86 -10.38 -11.87 -5.91
C ILE A 86 -11.67 -12.52 -5.39
N VAL A 87 -12.75 -11.73 -5.23
CA VAL A 87 -14.06 -12.24 -4.79
C VAL A 87 -14.58 -13.31 -5.75
N ASP A 88 -14.44 -13.10 -7.06
CA ASP A 88 -14.89 -14.07 -8.06
C ASP A 88 -14.07 -15.37 -7.99
N MET A 89 -12.77 -15.29 -7.72
CA MET A 89 -11.92 -16.48 -7.51
C MET A 89 -12.33 -17.28 -6.27
N THR A 90 -12.76 -16.62 -5.18
CA THR A 90 -13.22 -17.33 -3.96
C THR A 90 -14.53 -18.09 -4.18
N LYS A 91 -15.31 -17.71 -5.20
CA LYS A 91 -16.57 -18.38 -5.57
C LYS A 91 -16.39 -19.54 -6.55
N MET A 92 -15.16 -19.74 -7.07
CA MET A 92 -14.88 -20.83 -8.01
C MET A 92 -14.83 -22.16 -7.26
N ASP A 93 -15.80 -23.05 -7.53
CA ASP A 93 -15.75 -24.43 -7.06
C ASP A 93 -14.58 -25.19 -7.72
N ILE A 94 -13.71 -25.77 -6.90
CA ILE A 94 -12.65 -26.65 -7.40
C ILE A 94 -13.31 -27.96 -7.86
N PRO A 95 -13.27 -28.31 -9.17
CA PRO A 95 -13.96 -29.49 -9.68
C PRO A 95 -13.35 -30.77 -9.13
N SER A 96 -14.17 -31.63 -8.52
CA SER A 96 -13.76 -32.92 -7.94
C SER A 96 -13.75 -34.09 -8.96
N GLY A 97 -14.47 -33.95 -10.09
CA GLY A 97 -14.63 -34.98 -11.09
C GLY A 97 -13.98 -34.67 -12.44
N LEU A 98 -13.67 -35.74 -13.23
CA LEU A 98 -13.01 -35.62 -14.53
C LEU A 98 -13.85 -34.81 -15.56
N PHE A 99 -15.15 -35.01 -15.60
CA PHE A 99 -16.07 -34.32 -16.50
C PHE A 99 -16.23 -32.82 -16.11
N GLU A 100 -16.22 -32.52 -14.82
CA GLU A 100 -16.25 -31.11 -14.36
C GLU A 100 -14.94 -30.38 -14.67
N LYS A 101 -13.79 -31.09 -14.57
CA LYS A 101 -12.48 -30.53 -14.96
C LYS A 101 -12.46 -30.15 -16.44
N ILE A 102 -13.04 -31.01 -17.32
CA ILE A 102 -13.11 -30.73 -18.77
C ILE A 102 -14.05 -29.53 -19.02
N ARG A 103 -15.18 -29.43 -18.35
CA ARG A 103 -16.13 -28.31 -18.50
C ARG A 103 -15.57 -26.98 -18.00
N LYS A 104 -14.75 -27.01 -16.94
CA LYS A 104 -14.10 -25.83 -16.33
C LYS A 104 -12.69 -25.56 -16.86
N LEU A 105 -12.24 -26.27 -17.91
CA LEU A 105 -10.94 -26.05 -18.55
C LEU A 105 -10.62 -24.58 -18.87
N PRO A 106 -11.56 -23.76 -19.41
CA PRO A 106 -11.30 -22.35 -19.67
C PRO A 106 -11.08 -21.51 -18.38
N GLU A 107 -11.71 -21.89 -17.26
CA GLU A 107 -11.54 -21.21 -15.96
C GLU A 107 -10.21 -21.61 -15.31
N LEU A 108 -9.85 -22.90 -15.41
CA LEU A 108 -8.55 -23.40 -14.94
C LEU A 108 -7.38 -22.84 -15.77
N SER A 109 -7.58 -22.65 -17.08
CA SER A 109 -6.60 -21.99 -17.95
C SER A 109 -6.32 -20.56 -17.51
N LYS A 110 -7.36 -19.79 -17.15
CA LYS A 110 -7.17 -18.42 -16.62
C LYS A 110 -6.32 -18.40 -15.33
N MET A 111 -6.44 -19.42 -14.48
CA MET A 111 -5.59 -19.52 -13.27
C MET A 111 -4.12 -19.81 -13.63
N THR A 112 -3.87 -20.62 -14.65
CA THR A 112 -2.50 -20.86 -15.14
C THR A 112 -1.90 -19.64 -15.82
N ASP A 113 -2.73 -18.79 -16.45
CA ASP A 113 -2.27 -17.57 -17.11
C ASP A 113 -1.78 -16.51 -16.13
N ILE A 114 -2.38 -16.43 -14.94
CA ILE A 114 -2.01 -15.48 -13.88
C ILE A 114 -0.94 -16.02 -12.91
N ALA A 115 -0.63 -17.30 -12.97
CA ALA A 115 0.39 -17.91 -12.11
C ALA A 115 1.79 -17.37 -12.47
N PRO A 116 2.67 -17.14 -11.47
CA PRO A 116 4.05 -16.74 -11.74
C PRO A 116 4.80 -17.81 -12.53
N LYS A 117 5.66 -17.38 -13.47
CA LYS A 117 6.38 -18.25 -14.41
C LYS A 117 7.89 -18.13 -14.19
N LEU A 118 8.48 -19.17 -13.60
CA LEU A 118 9.92 -19.24 -13.39
C LEU A 118 10.66 -19.30 -14.75
N GLN A 119 11.60 -18.37 -14.95
CA GLN A 119 12.49 -18.27 -16.10
C GLN A 119 13.92 -18.66 -15.70
N LYS A 120 14.75 -19.02 -16.68
CA LYS A 120 16.18 -19.29 -16.46
C LYS A 120 16.96 -18.00 -16.27
N SER A 121 16.54 -16.91 -16.93
CA SER A 121 17.16 -15.58 -16.89
C SER A 121 16.11 -14.50 -17.21
N GLY A 122 16.46 -13.25 -16.95
CA GLY A 122 15.69 -12.08 -17.29
C GLY A 122 16.53 -10.81 -17.18
N PRO A 123 15.99 -9.63 -17.47
CA PRO A 123 16.74 -8.38 -17.44
C PRO A 123 17.53 -8.16 -16.13
N VAL A 124 16.96 -8.49 -14.99
CA VAL A 124 17.65 -8.35 -13.70
C VAL A 124 18.88 -9.25 -13.54
N THR A 125 19.05 -10.28 -14.39
CA THR A 125 20.18 -11.20 -14.33
C THR A 125 21.31 -10.86 -15.29
N GLU A 126 21.26 -9.70 -15.98
CA GLU A 126 22.30 -9.27 -16.95
C GLU A 126 23.65 -9.10 -16.27
N ILE A 127 23.68 -8.53 -15.06
CA ILE A 127 24.88 -8.33 -14.26
C ILE A 127 24.68 -8.95 -12.88
N PHE A 128 25.68 -9.67 -12.40
CA PHE A 128 25.79 -10.14 -11.02
C PHE A 128 27.06 -9.60 -10.37
N GLU A 129 26.93 -8.93 -9.24
CA GLU A 129 28.04 -8.45 -8.42
C GLU A 129 28.19 -9.35 -7.19
N ASP A 130 29.28 -10.10 -7.13
CA ASP A 130 29.65 -10.98 -6.01
C ASP A 130 30.41 -10.24 -4.89
N THR A 131 30.86 -9.02 -5.18
CA THR A 131 31.43 -8.08 -4.23
C THR A 131 30.53 -6.84 -4.15
N PRO A 132 29.36 -7.00 -3.49
CA PRO A 132 28.30 -6.00 -3.51
C PRO A 132 28.62 -4.81 -2.61
N SER A 133 28.05 -3.62 -2.94
CA SER A 133 28.15 -2.44 -2.08
C SER A 133 26.95 -1.51 -2.26
N PHE A 134 26.35 -1.11 -1.15
CA PHE A 134 25.32 -0.06 -1.12
C PHE A 134 25.82 1.31 -1.62
N GLU A 135 27.13 1.57 -1.56
CA GLU A 135 27.72 2.84 -2.02
C GLU A 135 27.54 3.08 -3.52
N LYS A 136 27.29 2.02 -4.31
CA LYS A 136 27.05 2.12 -5.75
C LYS A 136 25.63 2.56 -6.11
N ILE A 137 24.71 2.60 -5.13
CA ILE A 137 23.29 2.86 -5.30
C ILE A 137 22.96 4.24 -4.75
N PRO A 138 22.21 5.10 -5.47
CA PRO A 138 21.85 6.45 -5.04
C PRO A 138 20.73 6.43 -3.98
N ILE A 139 20.97 5.74 -2.86
CA ILE A 139 20.03 5.63 -1.75
C ILE A 139 19.91 6.99 -1.07
N LEU A 140 18.68 7.45 -0.85
CA LEU A 140 18.41 8.79 -0.34
C LEU A 140 18.61 8.88 1.18
N LYS A 141 19.10 10.04 1.63
CA LYS A 141 18.77 10.58 2.96
C LYS A 141 17.66 11.60 2.76
N THR A 142 16.51 11.35 3.39
CA THR A 142 15.27 12.10 3.09
C THR A 142 15.13 13.33 3.96
N TRP A 143 15.30 13.18 5.28
CA TRP A 143 15.09 14.26 6.23
C TRP A 143 16.38 14.57 6.99
N HIS A 144 16.48 15.83 7.44
CA HIS A 144 17.69 16.31 8.11
C HIS A 144 18.10 15.46 9.34
N LYS A 145 17.13 14.99 10.12
CA LYS A 145 17.40 14.19 11.33
C LYS A 145 17.37 12.68 11.08
N ASP A 146 17.18 12.22 9.84
CA ASP A 146 17.33 10.80 9.54
C ASP A 146 18.73 10.32 9.94
N ALA A 147 18.80 9.14 10.56
CA ALA A 147 20.06 8.57 11.06
C ALA A 147 21.08 8.24 9.95
N GLY A 148 20.67 8.33 8.69
CA GLY A 148 21.51 8.06 7.52
C GLY A 148 20.66 7.94 6.25
N ARG A 149 21.18 7.17 5.28
CA ARG A 149 20.46 6.84 4.05
C ARG A 149 19.52 5.67 4.27
N PHE A 150 18.33 5.73 3.66
CA PHE A 150 17.30 4.68 3.77
C PHE A 150 16.83 4.23 2.39
N ILE A 151 16.72 2.92 2.19
CA ILE A 151 15.90 2.35 1.12
C ILE A 151 14.45 2.48 1.58
N THR A 152 13.66 3.29 0.91
CA THR A 152 12.27 3.59 1.29
C THR A 152 11.24 2.85 0.46
N PHE A 153 11.63 2.37 -0.74
CA PHE A 153 10.72 1.68 -1.65
C PHE A 153 11.28 0.32 -2.12
N GLY A 154 11.98 -0.37 -1.22
CA GLY A 154 12.43 -1.74 -1.41
C GLY A 154 11.28 -2.73 -1.24
N LEU A 155 11.07 -3.58 -2.25
CA LEU A 155 10.11 -4.67 -2.19
C LEU A 155 10.83 -5.91 -1.63
N VAL A 156 10.61 -6.19 -0.37
CA VAL A 156 11.32 -7.25 0.37
C VAL A 156 10.64 -8.58 0.13
N ALA A 157 11.32 -9.47 -0.57
CA ALA A 157 10.89 -10.85 -0.81
C ALA A 157 11.35 -11.74 0.34
N THR A 158 10.43 -12.54 0.87
CA THR A 158 10.66 -13.60 1.85
C THR A 158 9.83 -14.83 1.49
N LYS A 159 10.15 -15.96 2.07
CA LYS A 159 9.43 -17.23 1.90
C LYS A 159 9.02 -17.78 3.26
N HIS A 160 7.78 -18.22 3.39
CA HIS A 160 7.30 -18.85 4.62
C HIS A 160 8.09 -20.14 4.88
N PRO A 161 8.72 -20.34 6.05
CA PRO A 161 9.68 -21.41 6.29
C PRO A 161 9.08 -22.83 6.23
N GLU A 162 7.76 -22.98 6.35
CA GLU A 162 7.08 -24.28 6.34
C GLU A 162 6.27 -24.52 5.06
N THR A 163 5.55 -23.50 4.58
CA THR A 163 4.64 -23.65 3.45
C THR A 163 5.26 -23.26 2.10
N ASN A 164 6.44 -22.62 2.12
CA ASN A 164 7.10 -22.03 0.95
C ASN A 164 6.29 -20.95 0.21
N ILE A 165 5.21 -20.45 0.80
CA ILE A 165 4.43 -19.34 0.23
C ILE A 165 5.29 -18.08 0.22
N ARG A 166 5.40 -17.46 -0.96
CA ARG A 166 6.21 -16.27 -1.18
C ARG A 166 5.47 -15.03 -0.68
N ASN A 167 6.22 -14.16 -0.04
CA ASN A 167 5.76 -12.84 0.36
C ASN A 167 6.60 -11.77 -0.35
N LEU A 168 5.96 -10.66 -0.65
CA LEU A 168 6.59 -9.43 -1.10
C LEU A 168 5.98 -8.28 -0.31
N GLY A 169 6.80 -7.49 0.38
CA GLY A 169 6.30 -6.39 1.20
C GLY A 169 7.23 -5.19 1.15
N VAL A 170 6.69 -3.99 1.37
CA VAL A 170 7.53 -2.78 1.46
C VAL A 170 7.97 -2.58 2.90
N TYR A 171 9.28 -2.51 3.11
CA TYR A 171 9.92 -2.24 4.39
C TYR A 171 11.08 -1.26 4.18
N ARG A 172 11.25 -0.31 5.11
CA ARG A 172 12.39 0.58 5.07
C ARG A 172 13.66 -0.12 5.57
N MET A 173 14.80 0.30 5.06
CA MET A 173 16.08 -0.21 5.51
C MET A 173 17.07 0.94 5.70
N GLN A 174 17.64 1.06 6.89
CA GLN A 174 18.71 2.02 7.18
C GLN A 174 20.05 1.44 6.75
N ILE A 175 20.80 2.15 5.92
CA ILE A 175 22.15 1.74 5.52
C ILE A 175 23.14 2.09 6.64
N LEU A 176 23.93 1.10 7.04
CA LEU A 176 24.98 1.26 8.05
C LEU A 176 26.36 1.45 7.41
N ASP A 177 26.69 0.59 6.46
CA ASP A 177 27.98 0.59 5.76
C ASP A 177 27.84 -0.01 4.35
N LYS A 178 28.95 -0.46 3.74
CA LYS A 178 28.95 -1.02 2.38
C LYS A 178 28.05 -2.23 2.19
N THR A 179 27.91 -3.06 3.21
CA THR A 179 27.25 -4.36 3.10
C THR A 179 26.20 -4.62 4.19
N HIS A 180 26.05 -3.72 5.15
CA HIS A 180 25.09 -3.88 6.24
C HIS A 180 24.00 -2.81 6.23
N ALA A 181 22.77 -3.24 6.51
CA ALA A 181 21.60 -2.38 6.69
C ALA A 181 20.72 -2.91 7.81
N LEU A 182 19.90 -2.07 8.41
CA LEU A 182 18.90 -2.50 9.41
C LEU A 182 17.56 -2.71 8.74
N MET A 183 16.95 -3.86 9.00
CA MET A 183 15.66 -4.23 8.44
C MET A 183 14.53 -3.86 9.41
N HIS A 184 13.73 -2.86 9.05
CA HIS A 184 12.60 -2.43 9.88
C HIS A 184 11.39 -3.38 9.73
N TRP A 185 11.39 -4.47 10.50
CA TRP A 185 10.26 -5.39 10.55
C TRP A 185 9.08 -4.81 11.34
N GLN A 186 8.06 -4.32 10.66
CA GLN A 186 6.81 -3.94 11.33
C GLN A 186 6.09 -5.19 11.83
N LYS A 187 5.86 -5.27 13.14
CA LYS A 187 5.40 -6.47 13.88
C LYS A 187 4.17 -7.17 13.29
N HIS A 188 3.24 -6.40 12.72
CA HIS A 188 1.97 -6.92 12.18
C HIS A 188 2.05 -7.29 10.69
N LYS A 189 3.22 -7.21 10.05
CA LYS A 189 3.40 -7.55 8.65
C LYS A 189 3.95 -8.96 8.47
N ARG A 190 3.57 -9.60 7.36
CA ARG A 190 3.91 -10.99 7.04
C ARG A 190 5.43 -11.26 7.01
N GLY A 191 6.25 -10.34 6.50
CA GLY A 191 7.71 -10.50 6.51
C GLY A 191 8.29 -10.56 7.92
N ALA A 192 7.76 -9.79 8.87
CA ALA A 192 8.12 -9.88 10.27
C ALA A 192 7.75 -11.26 10.86
N HIS A 193 6.57 -11.79 10.49
CA HIS A 193 6.14 -13.12 10.92
C HIS A 193 7.08 -14.23 10.39
N HIS A 194 7.49 -14.17 9.12
CA HIS A 194 8.48 -15.11 8.57
C HIS A 194 9.82 -15.02 9.31
N TYR A 195 10.26 -13.80 9.62
CA TYR A 195 11.46 -13.57 10.41
C TYR A 195 11.35 -14.14 11.82
N ASP A 196 10.25 -13.90 12.54
CA ASP A 196 10.04 -14.41 13.89
C ASP A 196 10.06 -15.95 13.91
N MET A 197 9.43 -16.62 12.94
CA MET A 197 9.45 -18.09 12.83
C MET A 197 10.86 -18.65 12.63
N GLN A 198 11.76 -17.97 11.89
CA GLN A 198 13.15 -18.39 11.72
C GLN A 198 13.97 -18.06 12.94
N LYS A 199 13.77 -16.88 13.53
CA LYS A 199 14.40 -16.44 14.77
C LYS A 199 14.14 -17.41 15.91
N ASP A 200 12.91 -17.93 16.06
CA ASP A 200 12.53 -18.90 17.10
C ASP A 200 13.30 -20.24 16.94
N LYS A 201 13.76 -20.53 15.72
CA LYS A 201 14.63 -21.70 15.43
C LYS A 201 16.13 -21.39 15.59
N GLY A 202 16.48 -20.12 15.79
CA GLY A 202 17.88 -19.65 15.79
C GLY A 202 18.48 -19.47 14.40
N ASP A 203 17.65 -19.49 13.34
CA ASP A 203 18.08 -19.43 11.95
C ASP A 203 18.07 -17.99 11.42
N LYS A 204 18.94 -17.73 10.42
CA LYS A 204 18.90 -16.52 9.64
C LYS A 204 17.75 -16.55 8.65
N THR A 205 17.16 -15.38 8.38
CA THR A 205 16.11 -15.25 7.37
C THR A 205 16.71 -14.79 6.05
N GLU A 206 16.62 -15.60 5.01
CA GLU A 206 16.98 -15.20 3.66
C GLU A 206 16.03 -14.11 3.14
N VAL A 207 16.60 -13.09 2.51
CA VAL A 207 15.86 -11.91 2.02
C VAL A 207 16.42 -11.47 0.67
N ALA A 208 15.54 -11.07 -0.23
CA ALA A 208 15.89 -10.37 -1.46
C ALA A 208 15.11 -9.06 -1.54
N ILE A 209 15.81 -7.93 -1.70
CA ILE A 209 15.20 -6.60 -1.82
C ILE A 209 15.15 -6.24 -3.29
N VAL A 210 13.96 -6.22 -3.84
CA VAL A 210 13.67 -5.87 -5.23
C VAL A 210 13.46 -4.36 -5.34
N ILE A 211 14.21 -3.71 -6.18
CA ILE A 211 14.07 -2.29 -6.49
C ILE A 211 13.57 -2.15 -7.93
N GLY A 212 12.47 -1.42 -8.09
CA GLY A 212 11.80 -1.30 -9.37
C GLY A 212 11.09 -2.58 -9.78
N GLY A 213 10.35 -2.50 -10.86
CA GLY A 213 9.55 -3.57 -11.42
C GLY A 213 8.31 -2.98 -12.06
N ASP A 214 7.45 -3.83 -12.60
CA ASP A 214 6.17 -3.38 -13.12
C ASP A 214 5.25 -2.85 -12.02
N PRO A 215 4.34 -1.90 -12.32
CA PRO A 215 3.48 -1.27 -11.31
C PRO A 215 2.57 -2.23 -10.55
N ALA A 216 2.13 -3.33 -11.16
CA ALA A 216 1.28 -4.31 -10.49
C ALA A 216 2.07 -5.12 -9.44
N THR A 217 3.34 -5.43 -9.71
CA THR A 217 4.25 -6.03 -8.74
C THR A 217 4.51 -5.09 -7.56
N VAL A 218 4.76 -3.80 -7.83
CA VAL A 218 4.93 -2.77 -6.79
C VAL A 218 3.65 -2.64 -5.95
N PHE A 219 2.50 -2.51 -6.59
CA PHE A 219 1.20 -2.44 -5.90
C PHE A 219 0.96 -3.69 -5.03
N SER A 220 1.30 -4.87 -5.54
CA SER A 220 1.12 -6.13 -4.81
C SER A 220 1.96 -6.21 -3.54
N ALA A 221 3.14 -5.58 -3.52
CA ALA A 221 3.98 -5.54 -2.33
C ALA A 221 3.34 -4.72 -1.19
N VAL A 222 2.64 -3.63 -1.50
CA VAL A 222 1.97 -2.78 -0.49
C VAL A 222 0.58 -3.30 -0.12
N ALA A 223 -0.11 -4.02 -1.00
CA ALA A 223 -1.47 -4.49 -0.79
C ALA A 223 -1.59 -5.46 0.42
N PRO A 224 -2.62 -5.29 1.29
CA PRO A 224 -2.86 -6.17 2.45
C PRO A 224 -3.51 -7.50 2.04
N VAL A 225 -2.79 -8.29 1.27
CA VAL A 225 -3.25 -9.59 0.75
C VAL A 225 -3.44 -10.57 1.91
N PRO A 226 -4.55 -11.34 1.96
CA PRO A 226 -4.81 -12.34 3.00
C PRO A 226 -3.66 -13.34 3.16
N GLU A 227 -3.45 -13.81 4.38
CA GLU A 227 -2.46 -14.86 4.67
C GLU A 227 -2.78 -16.14 3.87
N GLY A 228 -1.74 -16.83 3.38
CA GLY A 228 -1.92 -17.98 2.52
C GLY A 228 -2.00 -17.68 1.00
N LEU A 229 -2.25 -16.45 0.58
CA LEU A 229 -2.19 -16.05 -0.83
C LEU A 229 -0.78 -15.57 -1.19
N ASP A 230 -0.17 -16.22 -2.19
CA ASP A 230 1.13 -15.84 -2.73
C ASP A 230 1.08 -14.46 -3.37
N LYS A 231 2.01 -13.58 -3.02
CA LYS A 231 2.05 -12.18 -3.49
C LYS A 231 2.34 -12.07 -5.00
N TYR A 232 3.08 -13.01 -5.56
CA TYR A 232 3.34 -13.03 -7.01
C TYR A 232 2.12 -13.51 -7.80
N LEU A 233 1.34 -14.44 -7.23
CA LEU A 233 0.04 -14.77 -7.78
C LEU A 233 -0.92 -13.57 -7.73
N PHE A 234 -0.92 -12.82 -6.62
CA PHE A 234 -1.72 -11.61 -6.51
C PHE A 234 -1.32 -10.56 -7.56
N ALA A 235 -0.02 -10.37 -7.82
CA ALA A 235 0.45 -9.52 -8.92
C ALA A 235 -0.09 -9.99 -10.28
N GLY A 236 -0.14 -11.30 -10.51
CA GLY A 236 -0.76 -11.87 -11.70
C GLY A 236 -2.28 -11.59 -11.82
N ILE A 237 -3.00 -11.59 -10.70
CA ILE A 237 -4.43 -11.20 -10.65
C ILE A 237 -4.58 -9.73 -11.03
N VAL A 238 -3.72 -8.85 -10.49
CA VAL A 238 -3.75 -7.41 -10.78
C VAL A 238 -3.52 -7.16 -12.28
N ARG A 239 -2.45 -7.73 -12.86
CA ARG A 239 -2.10 -7.52 -14.28
C ARG A 239 -2.82 -8.45 -15.27
N LYS A 240 -3.63 -9.40 -14.80
CA LYS A 240 -4.34 -10.42 -15.62
C LYS A 240 -3.40 -11.37 -16.39
N THR A 241 -2.13 -11.42 -16.03
CA THR A 241 -1.11 -12.34 -16.56
C THR A 241 -0.02 -12.57 -15.53
N GLY A 242 0.53 -13.80 -15.50
CA GLY A 242 1.55 -14.16 -14.53
C GLY A 242 2.84 -13.33 -14.69
N ILE A 243 3.43 -12.95 -13.57
CA ILE A 243 4.75 -12.32 -13.57
C ILE A 243 5.82 -13.36 -13.93
N LYS A 244 6.88 -12.93 -14.58
CA LYS A 244 8.08 -13.73 -14.81
C LYS A 244 8.98 -13.63 -13.58
N THR A 245 9.48 -14.75 -13.06
CA THR A 245 10.41 -14.79 -11.93
C THR A 245 11.72 -15.44 -12.33
N VAL A 246 12.80 -15.13 -11.61
CA VAL A 246 14.10 -15.78 -11.70
C VAL A 246 14.59 -16.16 -10.31
N LYS A 247 15.45 -17.16 -10.20
CA LYS A 247 16.12 -17.50 -8.93
C LYS A 247 17.20 -16.50 -8.59
N CYS A 248 17.31 -16.17 -7.32
CA CYS A 248 18.46 -15.49 -6.76
C CYS A 248 19.74 -16.34 -6.87
N LYS A 249 20.90 -15.71 -6.70
CA LYS A 249 22.20 -16.35 -6.82
C LYS A 249 22.77 -16.82 -5.47
N THR A 250 22.51 -16.07 -4.41
CA THR A 250 23.11 -16.29 -3.08
C THR A 250 22.09 -16.75 -2.03
N VAL A 251 20.80 -16.69 -2.33
CA VAL A 251 19.69 -17.10 -1.44
C VAL A 251 18.67 -17.95 -2.21
N ASP A 252 17.93 -18.82 -1.51
CA ASP A 252 16.91 -19.68 -2.13
C ASP A 252 15.56 -18.96 -2.23
N LEU A 253 15.57 -17.84 -2.97
CA LEU A 253 14.39 -17.04 -3.26
C LEU A 253 14.20 -16.86 -4.77
N GLU A 254 12.94 -16.59 -5.15
CA GLU A 254 12.58 -16.15 -6.49
C GLU A 254 12.18 -14.67 -6.45
N VAL A 255 12.57 -13.92 -7.48
CA VAL A 255 12.32 -12.49 -7.61
C VAL A 255 11.80 -12.16 -9.00
N PRO A 256 11.10 -11.03 -9.20
CA PRO A 256 10.67 -10.59 -10.53
C PRO A 256 11.83 -10.47 -11.51
N ALA A 257 11.72 -11.15 -12.65
CA ALA A 257 12.75 -11.19 -13.69
C ALA A 257 13.00 -9.80 -14.32
N ASN A 258 11.99 -8.93 -14.28
CA ASN A 258 11.99 -7.60 -14.88
C ASN A 258 12.30 -6.47 -13.89
N ALA A 259 12.79 -6.79 -12.68
CA ALA A 259 13.26 -5.80 -11.72
C ALA A 259 14.45 -4.99 -12.27
N GLU A 260 14.67 -3.80 -11.71
CA GLU A 260 15.83 -2.97 -12.04
C GLU A 260 17.09 -3.50 -11.35
N LEU A 261 17.00 -3.76 -10.05
CA LEU A 261 18.05 -4.42 -9.27
C LEU A 261 17.45 -5.24 -8.13
N VAL A 262 18.20 -6.25 -7.68
CA VAL A 262 17.88 -7.10 -6.54
C VAL A 262 19.09 -7.21 -5.64
N LEU A 263 18.88 -6.90 -4.35
CA LEU A 263 19.90 -6.99 -3.30
C LEU A 263 19.64 -8.26 -2.53
N GLU A 264 20.53 -9.22 -2.63
CA GLU A 264 20.40 -10.54 -2.00
C GLU A 264 21.15 -10.59 -0.68
N GLY A 265 20.61 -11.30 0.30
CA GLY A 265 21.28 -11.47 1.59
C GLY A 265 20.42 -12.14 2.63
N TYR A 266 20.78 -11.94 3.87
CA TYR A 266 20.07 -12.52 5.01
C TYR A 266 19.97 -11.54 6.18
N VAL A 267 18.94 -11.69 6.98
CA VAL A 267 18.76 -10.99 8.26
C VAL A 267 19.17 -11.91 9.39
N ASP A 268 20.10 -11.44 10.22
CA ASP A 268 20.66 -12.19 11.35
C ASP A 268 19.94 -11.81 12.66
N PRO A 269 19.20 -12.73 13.30
CA PRO A 269 18.50 -12.45 14.56
C PRO A 269 19.44 -12.22 15.76
N SER A 270 20.73 -12.57 15.65
CA SER A 270 21.72 -12.34 16.68
C SER A 270 22.42 -10.97 16.60
N ASP A 271 22.37 -10.29 15.43
CA ASP A 271 22.95 -8.96 15.22
C ASP A 271 21.84 -7.88 15.21
N ILE A 272 21.52 -7.39 16.40
CA ILE A 272 20.52 -6.34 16.64
C ILE A 272 21.23 -5.01 16.89
N ARG A 273 20.85 -3.95 16.14
CA ARG A 273 21.39 -2.61 16.30
C ARG A 273 20.28 -1.57 16.32
N MET A 274 20.57 -0.34 16.75
CA MET A 274 19.60 0.75 16.82
C MET A 274 19.36 1.35 15.44
N GLU A 275 18.11 1.31 14.96
CA GLU A 275 17.62 1.92 13.73
C GLU A 275 16.92 3.23 14.03
N GLY A 276 17.12 4.22 13.21
CA GLY A 276 16.49 5.54 13.35
C GLY A 276 17.35 6.58 14.07
N PRO A 277 16.83 7.81 14.20
CA PRO A 277 15.48 8.25 13.84
C PRO A 277 15.22 8.27 12.32
N PHE A 278 13.95 8.18 11.95
CA PHE A 278 13.48 8.26 10.56
C PHE A 278 12.20 9.08 10.46
N GLY A 279 12.16 10.05 9.53
CA GLY A 279 10.95 10.82 9.24
C GLY A 279 9.92 9.99 8.47
N ASP A 280 8.74 9.74 9.05
CA ASP A 280 7.79 8.74 8.58
C ASP A 280 6.43 9.32 8.17
N HIS A 281 5.51 8.47 7.68
CA HIS A 281 4.18 8.76 7.11
C HIS A 281 3.30 9.71 7.95
N THR A 282 3.47 9.70 9.27
CA THR A 282 2.73 10.59 10.18
C THR A 282 3.23 12.03 10.16
N GLY A 283 4.37 12.29 9.53
CA GLY A 283 5.05 13.58 9.54
C GLY A 283 5.90 13.81 10.79
N TYR A 284 6.10 12.79 11.60
CA TYR A 284 6.98 12.80 12.77
C TYR A 284 8.17 11.86 12.57
N TYR A 285 9.25 12.13 13.30
CA TYR A 285 10.34 11.19 13.38
C TYR A 285 9.98 10.03 14.30
N THR A 286 10.16 8.80 13.84
CA THR A 286 10.17 7.63 14.72
C THR A 286 11.43 7.66 15.58
N PRO A 287 11.33 7.34 16.88
CA PRO A 287 12.51 7.24 17.74
C PRO A 287 13.40 6.08 17.33
N PRO A 288 14.69 6.10 17.74
CA PRO A 288 15.55 4.95 17.54
C PRO A 288 15.04 3.70 18.26
N GLU A 289 15.01 2.57 17.53
CA GLU A 289 14.53 1.28 18.03
C GLU A 289 15.47 0.13 17.60
N PRO A 290 15.52 -1.00 18.34
CA PRO A 290 16.37 -2.13 17.97
C PRO A 290 15.76 -2.94 16.82
N TYR A 291 16.54 -3.11 15.74
CA TYR A 291 16.19 -3.94 14.59
C TYR A 291 17.35 -4.84 14.16
N PRO A 292 17.04 -6.00 13.53
CA PRO A 292 18.07 -6.93 13.09
C PRO A 292 18.82 -6.40 11.86
N THR A 293 20.09 -6.81 11.78
CA THR A 293 20.97 -6.46 10.68
C THR A 293 20.75 -7.36 9.48
N PHE A 294 20.58 -6.74 8.30
CA PHE A 294 20.63 -7.38 6.99
C PHE A 294 22.06 -7.33 6.48
N THR A 295 22.59 -8.46 6.04
CA THR A 295 23.91 -8.58 5.38
C THR A 295 23.72 -8.81 3.89
N LEU A 296 24.25 -7.90 3.07
CA LEU A 296 24.23 -7.97 1.61
C LEU A 296 25.28 -8.96 1.11
N THR A 297 24.87 -9.97 0.33
CA THR A 297 25.73 -11.04 -0.21
C THR A 297 25.92 -10.98 -1.72
N GLY A 298 25.01 -10.32 -2.44
CA GLY A 298 25.08 -10.20 -3.90
C GLY A 298 24.11 -9.14 -4.43
N ILE A 299 24.40 -8.64 -5.63
CA ILE A 299 23.50 -7.73 -6.37
C ILE A 299 23.31 -8.28 -7.78
N MET A 300 22.06 -8.58 -8.13
CA MET A 300 21.63 -8.75 -9.53
C MET A 300 21.09 -7.42 -10.04
N LYS A 301 21.38 -7.06 -11.28
CA LYS A 301 20.86 -5.84 -11.89
C LYS A 301 20.88 -5.85 -13.42
N ARG A 302 20.08 -4.96 -14.00
CA ARG A 302 20.19 -4.61 -15.42
C ARG A 302 21.51 -3.89 -15.71
N GLU A 303 21.92 -3.85 -16.96
CA GLU A 303 23.09 -3.04 -17.39
C GLU A 303 22.88 -1.55 -17.07
N LYS A 304 21.65 -1.04 -17.24
CA LYS A 304 21.27 0.37 -17.02
C LYS A 304 20.05 0.43 -16.08
N PRO A 305 20.23 0.15 -14.80
CA PRO A 305 19.12 0.15 -13.86
C PRO A 305 18.71 1.57 -13.48
N THR A 306 17.42 1.74 -13.18
CA THR A 306 16.84 2.96 -12.58
C THR A 306 16.51 2.68 -11.11
N TYR A 307 16.97 3.54 -10.21
CA TYR A 307 16.62 3.45 -8.79
C TYR A 307 15.24 4.05 -8.55
N LEU A 308 14.24 3.20 -8.30
CA LEU A 308 12.92 3.63 -7.88
C LEU A 308 12.93 3.92 -6.39
N THR A 309 12.46 5.11 -6.01
CA THR A 309 12.39 5.55 -4.62
C THR A 309 11.11 6.32 -4.35
N THR A 310 10.75 6.44 -3.08
CA THR A 310 9.71 7.35 -2.60
C THR A 310 10.18 8.08 -1.36
N ILE A 311 9.52 9.18 -1.04
CA ILE A 311 9.66 9.87 0.24
C ILE A 311 8.36 9.77 1.02
N VAL A 312 8.47 9.67 2.33
CA VAL A 312 7.33 9.69 3.25
C VAL A 312 7.47 10.84 4.23
N GLY A 313 6.36 11.31 4.79
CA GLY A 313 6.34 12.47 5.68
C GLY A 313 4.92 12.93 5.96
N LYS A 314 4.76 14.19 6.38
CA LYS A 314 3.42 14.74 6.61
C LYS A 314 2.57 14.62 5.33
N PRO A 315 1.36 14.04 5.41
CA PRO A 315 0.49 13.87 4.24
C PRO A 315 0.16 15.23 3.57
N ILE A 316 -0.07 15.26 2.25
CA ILE A 316 -0.32 14.18 1.30
C ILE A 316 0.94 14.00 0.45
N LEU A 317 1.49 12.79 0.42
CA LEU A 317 2.62 12.39 -0.42
C LEU A 317 2.22 11.20 -1.31
N GLU A 318 3.17 10.56 -1.97
CA GLU A 318 2.94 9.48 -2.94
C GLU A 318 2.19 8.28 -2.36
N ASP A 319 2.50 7.91 -1.13
CA ASP A 319 1.91 6.82 -0.36
C ASP A 319 0.38 6.96 -0.17
N ALA A 320 -0.12 8.19 -0.08
CA ALA A 320 -1.54 8.47 0.03
C ALA A 320 -2.34 8.03 -1.20
N PHE A 321 -1.78 8.17 -2.40
CA PHE A 321 -2.42 7.73 -3.64
C PHE A 321 -2.42 6.20 -3.77
N ILE A 322 -1.32 5.55 -3.36
CA ILE A 322 -1.24 4.09 -3.27
C ILE A 322 -2.28 3.57 -2.27
N GLY A 323 -2.39 4.22 -1.10
CA GLY A 323 -3.40 3.93 -0.09
C GLY A 323 -4.83 4.04 -0.63
N LYS A 324 -5.11 5.03 -1.48
CA LYS A 324 -6.41 5.20 -2.14
C LYS A 324 -6.74 4.06 -3.11
N VAL A 325 -5.76 3.56 -3.84
CA VAL A 325 -5.95 2.38 -4.72
C VAL A 325 -6.20 1.12 -3.89
N ILE A 326 -5.49 0.94 -2.76
CA ILE A 326 -5.76 -0.16 -1.82
C ILE A 326 -7.20 -0.09 -1.32
N GLU A 327 -7.63 1.08 -0.85
CA GLU A 327 -9.00 1.33 -0.38
C GLU A 327 -10.04 0.87 -1.41
N ARG A 328 -9.91 1.33 -2.67
CA ARG A 328 -10.85 0.97 -3.74
C ARG A 328 -10.76 -0.52 -4.10
N SER A 329 -9.55 -1.06 -4.17
CA SER A 329 -9.32 -2.47 -4.54
C SER A 329 -9.87 -3.45 -3.49
N PHE A 330 -9.90 -3.07 -2.21
CA PHE A 330 -10.35 -3.95 -1.14
C PHE A 330 -11.82 -3.75 -0.74
N LEU A 331 -12.50 -2.72 -1.24
CA LEU A 331 -13.92 -2.50 -0.99
C LEU A 331 -14.82 -3.72 -1.31
N PRO A 332 -14.66 -4.45 -2.44
CA PRO A 332 -15.45 -5.66 -2.70
C PRO A 332 -15.25 -6.76 -1.66
N LEU A 333 -14.03 -6.91 -1.14
CA LEU A 333 -13.73 -7.87 -0.06
C LEU A 333 -14.37 -7.45 1.27
N ILE A 334 -14.34 -6.15 1.61
CA ILE A 334 -15.03 -5.62 2.79
C ILE A 334 -16.52 -5.91 2.69
N LYS A 335 -17.14 -5.66 1.53
CA LYS A 335 -18.58 -5.94 1.29
C LYS A 335 -18.92 -7.44 1.39
N MET A 336 -17.98 -8.32 1.12
CA MET A 336 -18.19 -9.77 1.30
C MET A 336 -18.38 -10.14 2.77
N PHE A 337 -17.65 -9.50 3.70
CA PHE A 337 -17.73 -9.74 5.15
C PHE A 337 -18.76 -8.85 5.84
N GLN A 338 -19.02 -7.65 5.31
CA GLN A 338 -19.92 -6.65 5.84
C GLN A 338 -20.82 -6.13 4.69
N PRO A 339 -21.86 -6.90 4.31
CA PRO A 339 -22.68 -6.59 3.12
C PRO A 339 -23.50 -5.29 3.23
N GLU A 340 -23.69 -4.76 4.43
CA GLU A 340 -24.28 -3.46 4.67
C GLU A 340 -23.38 -2.27 4.27
N VAL A 341 -22.08 -2.47 4.10
CA VAL A 341 -21.16 -1.41 3.67
C VAL A 341 -21.47 -1.01 2.22
N VAL A 342 -21.78 0.27 2.03
CA VAL A 342 -22.04 0.85 0.70
C VAL A 342 -20.74 1.39 0.12
N ASP A 343 -19.99 2.16 0.90
CA ASP A 343 -18.71 2.72 0.49
C ASP A 343 -17.77 2.89 1.68
N PHE A 344 -16.50 3.18 1.37
CA PHE A 344 -15.42 3.22 2.35
C PHE A 344 -14.35 4.20 1.91
N SER A 345 -13.85 5.04 2.81
CA SER A 345 -12.79 6.00 2.53
C SER A 345 -11.77 6.06 3.66
N MET A 346 -10.49 6.06 3.30
CA MET A 346 -9.37 6.35 4.21
C MET A 346 -8.74 7.67 3.76
N PRO A 347 -9.11 8.81 4.36
CA PRO A 347 -8.61 10.11 3.93
C PRO A 347 -7.09 10.20 4.03
N ALA A 348 -6.45 10.71 2.99
CA ALA A 348 -5.00 10.92 2.96
C ALA A 348 -4.51 11.81 4.11
N SER A 349 -5.29 12.84 4.48
CA SER A 349 -5.01 13.71 5.63
C SER A 349 -4.98 13.01 6.98
N GLY A 350 -5.61 11.84 7.08
CA GLY A 350 -5.55 10.94 8.23
C GLY A 350 -4.41 9.92 8.14
N TRP A 351 -3.32 10.24 7.43
CA TRP A 351 -2.20 9.35 7.09
C TRP A 351 -2.68 7.97 6.60
N PHE A 352 -3.73 8.00 5.75
CA PHE A 352 -4.42 6.88 5.07
C PHE A 352 -4.73 5.63 5.92
N GLN A 353 -4.20 5.51 7.10
CA GLN A 353 -4.36 4.35 8.00
C GLN A 353 -4.96 4.73 9.35
N GLY A 354 -4.85 6.00 9.77
CA GLY A 354 -5.31 6.48 11.07
C GLY A 354 -6.82 6.63 11.19
N ILE A 355 -7.50 6.94 10.08
CA ILE A 355 -8.97 7.16 10.01
C ILE A 355 -9.57 6.35 8.87
N ALA A 356 -10.74 5.75 9.11
CA ALA A 356 -11.59 5.21 8.05
C ALA A 356 -13.04 5.68 8.24
N ILE A 357 -13.65 6.09 7.14
CA ILE A 357 -15.03 6.56 7.06
C ILE A 357 -15.82 5.50 6.29
N ILE A 358 -16.90 5.01 6.85
CA ILE A 358 -17.66 3.88 6.33
C ILE A 358 -19.13 4.30 6.13
N SER A 359 -19.61 4.25 4.90
CA SER A 359 -21.03 4.42 4.60
C SER A 359 -21.72 3.08 4.64
N ILE A 360 -22.86 3.02 5.36
CA ILE A 360 -23.66 1.80 5.48
C ILE A 360 -25.12 2.03 5.11
N LYS A 361 -25.75 0.98 4.63
CA LYS A 361 -27.21 0.89 4.55
C LYS A 361 -27.74 0.31 5.85
N LYS A 362 -28.02 1.20 6.80
CA LYS A 362 -28.52 0.82 8.13
C LYS A 362 -29.91 0.20 8.06
N ARG A 363 -30.14 -0.92 8.76
CA ARG A 363 -31.41 -1.66 8.77
C ARG A 363 -31.97 -1.91 10.18
N TYR A 364 -31.12 -1.80 11.22
CA TYR A 364 -31.50 -2.07 12.58
C TYR A 364 -30.64 -1.29 13.59
N PRO A 365 -31.11 -1.10 14.82
CA PRO A 365 -30.35 -0.44 15.89
C PRO A 365 -29.02 -1.10 16.18
N GLY A 366 -27.96 -0.29 16.41
CA GLY A 366 -26.63 -0.77 16.77
C GLY A 366 -25.81 -1.34 15.60
N GLN A 367 -26.32 -1.34 14.36
CA GLN A 367 -25.61 -1.90 13.21
C GLN A 367 -24.31 -1.16 12.91
N ALA A 368 -24.22 0.16 13.11
CA ALA A 368 -22.98 0.93 12.96
C ALA A 368 -21.89 0.40 13.91
N LYS A 369 -22.22 0.14 15.16
CA LYS A 369 -21.29 -0.42 16.15
C LYS A 369 -20.84 -1.84 15.78
N LYS A 370 -21.75 -2.68 15.26
CA LYS A 370 -21.42 -4.02 14.72
C LYS A 370 -20.41 -3.93 13.58
N VAL A 371 -20.58 -3.00 12.66
CA VAL A 371 -19.66 -2.80 11.53
C VAL A 371 -18.29 -2.38 12.03
N MET A 372 -18.19 -1.43 12.95
CA MET A 372 -16.92 -1.00 13.57
C MET A 372 -16.18 -2.19 14.18
N MET A 373 -16.84 -2.98 15.03
CA MET A 373 -16.24 -4.14 15.68
C MET A 373 -15.78 -5.20 14.68
N GLY A 374 -16.57 -5.45 13.64
CA GLY A 374 -16.21 -6.39 12.58
C GLY A 374 -15.00 -5.95 11.77
N LEU A 375 -14.89 -4.67 11.42
CA LEU A 375 -13.77 -4.12 10.68
C LEU A 375 -12.50 -4.02 11.52
N TRP A 376 -12.57 -3.69 12.83
CA TRP A 376 -11.42 -3.75 13.72
C TRP A 376 -10.90 -5.17 13.96
N GLY A 377 -11.68 -6.20 13.67
CA GLY A 377 -11.22 -7.59 13.66
C GLY A 377 -10.62 -8.05 12.33
N LEU A 378 -10.57 -7.20 11.28
CA LEU A 378 -10.26 -7.61 9.91
C LEU A 378 -8.88 -7.10 9.44
N GLY A 379 -7.88 -7.97 9.42
CA GLY A 379 -6.56 -7.72 8.81
C GLY A 379 -5.93 -6.41 9.27
N GLN A 380 -5.44 -5.60 8.33
CA GLN A 380 -4.78 -4.32 8.65
C GLN A 380 -5.74 -3.23 9.17
N LEU A 381 -7.06 -3.36 8.96
CA LEU A 381 -8.04 -2.45 9.57
C LEU A 381 -8.04 -2.56 11.10
N ALA A 382 -7.50 -3.65 11.64
CA ALA A 382 -7.26 -3.79 13.08
C ALA A 382 -6.30 -2.71 13.64
N LEU A 383 -5.49 -2.07 12.81
CA LEU A 383 -4.57 -1.00 13.20
C LEU A 383 -5.19 0.39 13.06
N THR A 384 -6.30 0.53 12.32
CA THR A 384 -6.98 1.82 12.14
C THR A 384 -7.53 2.33 13.47
N LYS A 385 -7.16 3.57 13.81
CA LYS A 385 -7.42 4.18 15.10
C LYS A 385 -8.84 4.72 15.24
N ILE A 386 -9.34 5.39 14.20
CA ILE A 386 -10.64 6.07 14.23
C ILE A 386 -11.53 5.51 13.14
N PHE A 387 -12.73 5.05 13.50
CA PHE A 387 -13.80 4.75 12.58
C PHE A 387 -14.94 5.75 12.71
N ILE A 388 -15.42 6.26 11.57
CA ILE A 388 -16.63 7.08 11.48
C ILE A 388 -17.60 6.31 10.58
N VAL A 389 -18.76 5.95 11.12
CA VAL A 389 -19.80 5.27 10.33
C VAL A 389 -20.93 6.25 10.06
N VAL A 390 -21.30 6.38 8.79
CA VAL A 390 -22.35 7.27 8.28
C VAL A 390 -23.38 6.48 7.48
N ASP A 391 -24.53 7.09 7.19
CA ASP A 391 -25.53 6.51 6.30
C ASP A 391 -25.14 6.64 4.81
N GLU A 392 -25.87 5.93 3.93
CA GLU A 392 -25.62 5.88 2.49
C GLU A 392 -25.85 7.23 1.75
N ASP A 393 -26.50 8.20 2.39
CA ASP A 393 -26.72 9.54 1.87
C ASP A 393 -25.54 10.50 2.05
N VAL A 394 -24.51 10.08 2.81
CA VAL A 394 -23.30 10.88 3.07
C VAL A 394 -22.16 10.44 2.14
N ASN A 395 -21.55 11.40 1.46
CA ASN A 395 -20.38 11.14 0.64
C ASN A 395 -19.11 10.98 1.49
N VAL A 396 -18.66 9.74 1.68
CA VAL A 396 -17.44 9.42 2.48
C VAL A 396 -16.16 9.99 1.91
N HIS A 397 -16.16 10.48 0.66
CA HIS A 397 -15.01 11.09 0.01
C HIS A 397 -14.98 12.62 0.14
N ASP A 398 -16.06 13.23 0.61
CA ASP A 398 -16.12 14.64 0.98
C ASP A 398 -16.06 14.80 2.49
N ILE A 399 -14.93 15.27 2.99
CA ILE A 399 -14.73 15.44 4.43
C ILE A 399 -15.70 16.46 5.04
N ASN A 400 -16.18 17.42 4.26
CA ASN A 400 -17.14 18.42 4.76
C ASN A 400 -18.51 17.76 4.98
N ASP A 401 -18.95 16.88 4.08
CA ASP A 401 -20.19 16.12 4.23
C ASP A 401 -20.11 15.18 5.45
N VAL A 402 -18.97 14.54 5.64
CA VAL A 402 -18.71 13.69 6.82
C VAL A 402 -18.75 14.49 8.12
N ILE A 403 -18.08 15.64 8.17
CA ILE A 403 -18.09 16.51 9.36
C ILE A 403 -19.52 16.99 9.64
N TRP A 404 -20.28 17.36 8.60
CA TRP A 404 -21.69 17.70 8.75
C TRP A 404 -22.48 16.54 9.39
N ALA A 405 -22.32 15.30 8.90
CA ALA A 405 -23.01 14.14 9.47
C ALA A 405 -22.61 13.88 10.93
N VAL A 406 -21.31 13.97 11.24
CA VAL A 406 -20.81 13.81 12.62
C VAL A 406 -21.43 14.85 13.55
N THR A 407 -21.50 16.11 13.15
CA THR A 407 -21.97 17.21 14.02
C THR A 407 -23.48 17.21 14.18
N THR A 408 -24.23 16.72 13.19
CA THR A 408 -25.70 16.75 13.21
C THR A 408 -26.37 15.45 13.69
N ARG A 409 -25.66 14.31 13.63
CA ARG A 409 -26.24 12.98 13.91
C ARG A 409 -25.63 12.29 15.14
N THR A 410 -24.53 12.82 15.72
CA THR A 410 -23.83 12.19 16.84
C THR A 410 -24.14 12.89 18.17
N ASP A 411 -24.52 12.12 19.17
CA ASP A 411 -24.49 12.50 20.59
C ASP A 411 -23.30 11.81 21.27
N ALA A 412 -22.41 12.58 21.87
CA ALA A 412 -21.13 12.07 22.36
C ALA A 412 -21.29 10.98 23.45
N ALA A 413 -22.35 11.04 24.26
CA ALA A 413 -22.57 10.05 25.32
C ALA A 413 -23.12 8.71 24.79
N ARG A 414 -23.89 8.74 23.70
CA ARG A 414 -24.57 7.57 23.14
C ARG A 414 -23.80 6.92 22.00
N ASP A 415 -23.18 7.74 21.15
CA ASP A 415 -22.74 7.34 19.80
C ASP A 415 -21.22 7.18 19.67
N ILE A 416 -20.49 7.44 20.75
CA ILE A 416 -19.04 7.24 20.80
C ILE A 416 -18.72 5.87 21.42
N ILE A 417 -17.75 5.17 20.81
CA ILE A 417 -17.13 3.97 21.37
C ILE A 417 -15.65 4.24 21.58
N ILE A 418 -15.17 3.96 22.78
CA ILE A 418 -13.73 3.93 23.09
C ILE A 418 -13.36 2.51 23.49
N ILE A 419 -12.40 1.91 22.80
CA ILE A 419 -11.87 0.58 23.14
C ILE A 419 -10.40 0.75 23.53
N ASN A 420 -10.11 0.52 24.79
CA ASN A 420 -8.77 0.65 25.37
C ASN A 420 -7.95 -0.65 25.19
N ASN A 421 -6.63 -0.51 25.26
CA ASN A 421 -5.67 -1.63 25.26
C ASN A 421 -5.81 -2.52 24.01
N THR A 422 -5.87 -1.89 22.83
CA THR A 422 -5.97 -2.56 21.53
C THR A 422 -4.70 -2.35 20.72
N PRO A 423 -4.41 -3.23 19.74
CA PRO A 423 -3.32 -3.02 18.80
C PRO A 423 -3.47 -1.69 18.05
N THR A 424 -2.36 -0.94 17.95
CA THR A 424 -2.24 0.26 17.13
C THR A 424 -1.08 0.11 16.17
N ASP A 425 -1.03 0.96 15.15
CA ASP A 425 0.12 1.02 14.25
C ASP A 425 1.37 1.46 15.02
N THR A 426 2.51 0.85 14.71
CA THR A 426 3.83 1.22 15.28
C THR A 426 4.15 2.70 15.08
N LEU A 427 3.62 3.30 13.99
CA LEU A 427 3.86 4.69 13.62
C LEU A 427 2.93 5.69 14.32
N ASP A 428 1.96 5.25 15.12
CA ASP A 428 1.05 6.15 15.81
C ASP A 428 1.77 6.97 16.90
N PRO A 429 2.08 8.26 16.68
CA PRO A 429 2.84 9.07 17.63
C PRO A 429 2.04 9.44 18.88
N ALA A 430 0.73 9.23 18.88
CA ALA A 430 -0.15 9.54 20.01
C ALA A 430 -0.44 8.32 20.89
N SER A 431 0.00 7.13 20.50
CA SER A 431 -0.11 5.92 21.33
C SER A 431 0.76 6.04 22.58
N PRO A 432 0.23 5.75 23.77
CA PRO A 432 1.01 5.85 25.02
C PRO A 432 2.07 4.74 25.13
N LEU A 433 1.88 3.63 24.45
CA LEU A 433 2.80 2.50 24.38
C LEU A 433 3.00 2.05 22.93
N LEU A 434 4.17 1.50 22.64
CA LEU A 434 4.46 0.95 21.32
C LEU A 434 3.49 -0.19 20.97
N ASN A 435 2.81 -0.09 19.83
CA ASN A 435 1.83 -1.05 19.32
C ASN A 435 0.59 -1.30 20.21
N LEU A 436 0.38 -0.47 21.24
CA LEU A 436 -0.76 -0.59 22.14
C LEU A 436 -1.35 0.78 22.47
N GLY A 437 -2.60 0.97 22.16
CA GLY A 437 -3.32 2.22 22.37
C GLY A 437 -4.82 2.03 22.50
N SER A 438 -5.58 3.01 22.05
CA SER A 438 -7.04 3.00 22.10
C SER A 438 -7.64 3.30 20.72
N LYS A 439 -8.86 2.83 20.51
CA LYS A 439 -9.65 3.09 19.30
C LYS A 439 -10.84 3.97 19.60
N LEU A 440 -11.21 4.79 18.63
CA LEU A 440 -12.37 5.66 18.67
C LEU A 440 -13.33 5.30 17.54
N GLY A 441 -14.58 4.94 17.90
CA GLY A 441 -15.67 4.77 16.95
C GLY A 441 -16.71 5.88 17.10
N ILE A 442 -17.14 6.46 15.99
CA ILE A 442 -18.18 7.49 15.92
C ILE A 442 -19.34 6.96 15.07
N ASP A 443 -20.48 6.75 15.68
CA ASP A 443 -21.73 6.41 15.00
C ASP A 443 -22.46 7.69 14.59
N ALA A 444 -22.19 8.15 13.37
CA ALA A 444 -22.81 9.32 12.76
C ALA A 444 -23.97 8.94 11.80
N THR A 445 -24.61 7.80 12.04
CA THR A 445 -25.85 7.43 11.33
C THR A 445 -27.07 8.12 11.96
N GLN A 446 -28.14 8.26 11.19
CA GLN A 446 -29.43 8.71 11.74
C GLN A 446 -29.93 7.74 12.81
N LYS A 447 -30.48 8.28 13.89
CA LYS A 447 -30.98 7.48 15.01
C LYS A 447 -32.50 7.26 14.89
N THR A 448 -32.91 6.09 15.35
CA THR A 448 -34.32 5.71 15.40
C THR A 448 -34.86 5.81 16.83
N LYS A 449 -36.20 5.73 16.98
CA LYS A 449 -36.83 5.68 18.30
C LYS A 449 -36.34 4.47 19.12
N GLU A 450 -36.05 3.37 18.46
CA GLU A 450 -35.55 2.13 19.08
C GLU A 450 -34.15 2.28 19.65
N GLU A 451 -33.38 3.29 19.17
CA GLU A 451 -32.06 3.65 19.69
C GLU A 451 -32.12 4.72 20.81
N GLY A 452 -33.33 4.97 21.33
CA GLY A 452 -33.56 5.94 22.40
C GLY A 452 -33.69 7.39 21.93
N TYR A 453 -33.81 7.63 20.61
CA TYR A 453 -34.04 8.97 20.09
C TYR A 453 -35.53 9.34 20.27
N GLN A 454 -35.81 10.22 21.24
CA GLN A 454 -37.17 10.58 21.63
C GLN A 454 -37.74 11.77 20.88
N ARG A 455 -36.92 12.52 20.19
CA ARG A 455 -37.35 13.68 19.39
C ARG A 455 -37.99 13.22 18.08
N GLU A 456 -38.73 14.10 17.44
CA GLU A 456 -39.20 13.93 16.08
C GLU A 456 -37.99 13.84 15.13
N ILE A 457 -37.98 12.87 14.22
CA ILE A 457 -36.92 12.72 13.23
C ILE A 457 -37.05 13.87 12.24
N GLN A 458 -36.02 14.73 12.19
CA GLN A 458 -36.00 15.86 11.28
C GLN A 458 -35.69 15.38 9.87
N GLU A 459 -36.46 15.84 8.89
CA GLU A 459 -36.21 15.58 7.50
C GLU A 459 -35.07 16.46 6.97
N LEU A 460 -34.29 15.91 6.04
CA LEU A 460 -33.27 16.69 5.32
C LEU A 460 -33.96 17.69 4.40
N VAL A 461 -33.44 18.93 4.41
CA VAL A 461 -33.86 19.96 3.46
C VAL A 461 -33.45 19.51 2.05
N LYS A 462 -34.42 19.41 1.17
CA LYS A 462 -34.22 19.00 -0.24
C LYS A 462 -34.98 19.93 -1.14
N VAL A 463 -34.38 20.23 -2.30
CA VAL A 463 -35.12 20.87 -3.40
C VAL A 463 -36.00 19.79 -4.06
N ASP A 464 -37.25 20.10 -4.28
CA ASP A 464 -38.14 19.21 -5.00
C ASP A 464 -37.69 19.03 -6.48
N GLU A 465 -38.16 17.93 -7.07
CA GLU A 465 -37.70 17.51 -8.40
C GLU A 465 -38.17 18.49 -9.48
N ASP A 466 -39.32 19.07 -9.36
CA ASP A 466 -39.89 20.03 -10.32
C ASP A 466 -39.07 21.34 -10.33
N THR A 467 -38.76 21.86 -9.13
CA THR A 467 -37.87 23.05 -9.02
C THR A 467 -36.50 22.77 -9.60
N ARG A 468 -35.91 21.60 -9.32
CA ARG A 468 -34.62 21.19 -9.87
C ARG A 468 -34.66 21.18 -11.39
N ASN A 469 -35.63 20.52 -11.99
CA ASN A 469 -35.79 20.42 -13.43
C ASN A 469 -35.96 21.79 -14.10
N VAL A 470 -36.73 22.70 -13.48
CA VAL A 470 -36.87 24.08 -13.96
C VAL A 470 -35.53 24.84 -13.94
N VAL A 471 -34.77 24.69 -12.86
CA VAL A 471 -33.46 25.34 -12.73
C VAL A 471 -32.46 24.75 -13.73
N ASP A 472 -32.38 23.43 -13.84
CA ASP A 472 -31.47 22.74 -14.76
C ASP A 472 -31.76 23.13 -16.23
N ALA A 473 -33.04 23.20 -16.62
CA ALA A 473 -33.43 23.62 -17.97
C ALA A 473 -33.06 25.05 -18.28
N LYS A 474 -32.89 25.91 -17.29
CA LYS A 474 -32.57 27.35 -17.44
C LYS A 474 -31.15 27.67 -17.04
N TRP A 475 -30.33 26.71 -16.61
CA TRP A 475 -29.03 26.96 -16.00
C TRP A 475 -28.13 27.88 -16.81
N SER A 476 -28.00 27.60 -18.11
CA SER A 476 -27.20 28.39 -19.03
C SER A 476 -27.73 29.82 -19.24
N SER A 477 -29.02 30.05 -19.03
CA SER A 477 -29.64 31.37 -19.20
C SER A 477 -29.43 32.30 -18.01
N TYR A 478 -29.02 31.78 -16.88
CA TYR A 478 -28.73 32.61 -15.68
C TYR A 478 -27.42 33.39 -15.78
N GLY A 479 -26.50 33.00 -16.71
CA GLY A 479 -25.25 33.70 -16.93
C GLY A 479 -24.22 33.58 -15.81
N ILE A 480 -24.31 32.50 -15.00
CA ILE A 480 -23.44 32.15 -13.87
C ILE A 480 -22.66 30.87 -14.15
#